data_ab004f938774111931a7d39553f69d45
#
_entry.id   ab004f938774111931a7d39553f69d45
#
_cell.length_a   1.000
_cell.length_b   1.000
_cell.length_c   1.000
_cell.angle_alpha   90.00
_cell.angle_beta   90.00
_cell.angle_gamma   90.00
#
_symmetry.space_group_name_H-M   'P 1'
#
loop_
_entity.id
_entity.type
_entity.pdbx_description
1 polymer ?
#
loop_
_entity_poly.entity_id
_entity_poly.type
_entity_poly.pdbx_seq_one_letter_code
_entity_poly.pdbx_strand_id
1 'polypeptide(L)'
;MDREVRYVTTGDGVRIAYAIQGDGVPFIWVPGWISHLDFDAQFLQMFGIDPAAYGVTWVQMDKRGSGLSSRNPGDLSLEARVGDVIAVADDLGFETFALGGMSEGGPIALATAATYPGRVTKLVIHGSYANGESLGGSPDMRDGMLAVVRAEWGVGSKLMTEMFTNQNSILSGEQFSEYQRVAANHNDARRIIEAAISIDVRHLLPKIAAPTLVVHHRDDRVVPIDCGQEVAAGIKGARFLSFPGAHIASVEDFSLAFSAIVKFIGGGAEAKRAAPAADSTFRTVLFTDIVGHTSMMHRLGDEKGRAVLREHEQVTRNTLKTYGGSEVKTMGDGFMASFTSITKGVECAIALQRFDERNASAPEPVTIRVGLNAGEPIQEDGDLFGETVILAARIAAKADGAEILVANAVRELCSGKGFLFADRGEFVAKGFEEPVRVHEVRWRE
;
A
#
# COMPACT_ATOMS: atom_id res chain seq x y z
N MET A 1 -17.95 -6.02 -5.57
CA MET A 1 -18.96 -5.72 -4.54
C MET A 1 -19.66 -4.44 -4.89
N ASP A 2 -21.00 -4.43 -4.82
CA ASP A 2 -21.79 -3.23 -5.13
C ASP A 2 -21.58 -2.21 -4.01
N ARG A 3 -20.91 -1.13 -4.34
CA ARG A 3 -20.71 0.02 -3.48
C ARG A 3 -21.84 1.01 -3.77
N GLU A 4 -22.66 1.27 -2.78
CA GLU A 4 -23.75 2.23 -2.89
C GLU A 4 -23.33 3.57 -2.28
N VAL A 5 -23.41 4.65 -3.06
CA VAL A 5 -23.23 6.03 -2.56
C VAL A 5 -24.60 6.56 -2.11
N ARG A 6 -24.67 7.01 -0.86
CA ARG A 6 -25.85 7.59 -0.22
C ARG A 6 -25.59 9.03 0.20
N TYR A 7 -26.66 9.72 0.55
CA TYR A 7 -26.58 11.13 0.96
C TYR A 7 -27.47 11.38 2.17
N VAL A 8 -26.93 12.09 3.15
CA VAL A 8 -27.68 12.65 4.27
C VAL A 8 -27.62 14.17 4.23
N THR A 9 -28.71 14.84 4.62
CA THR A 9 -28.75 16.31 4.76
C THR A 9 -28.63 16.66 6.23
N THR A 10 -27.64 17.45 6.58
CA THR A 10 -27.39 17.94 7.94
C THR A 10 -28.38 19.01 8.36
N GLY A 11 -28.44 19.34 9.66
CA GLY A 11 -29.38 20.34 10.19
C GLY A 11 -29.16 21.76 9.64
N ASP A 12 -27.95 22.07 9.13
CA ASP A 12 -27.65 23.34 8.45
C ASP A 12 -27.82 23.27 6.92
N GLY A 13 -28.43 22.17 6.40
CA GLY A 13 -28.80 22.02 5.00
C GLY A 13 -27.65 21.54 4.08
N VAL A 14 -26.51 21.16 4.62
CA VAL A 14 -25.38 20.61 3.85
C VAL A 14 -25.64 19.16 3.56
N ARG A 15 -25.49 18.74 2.29
CA ARG A 15 -25.61 17.33 1.87
C ARG A 15 -24.25 16.66 1.97
N ILE A 16 -24.17 15.59 2.76
CA ILE A 16 -22.97 14.75 2.94
C ILE A 16 -23.16 13.45 2.17
N ALA A 17 -22.20 13.16 1.29
CA ALA A 17 -22.10 11.89 0.57
C ALA A 17 -21.31 10.88 1.41
N TYR A 18 -21.79 9.64 1.46
CA TYR A 18 -21.08 8.53 2.10
C TYR A 18 -21.30 7.22 1.35
N ALA A 19 -20.42 6.26 1.54
CA ALA A 19 -20.51 4.93 0.94
C ALA A 19 -20.25 3.87 2.00
N ILE A 20 -20.93 2.71 1.85
CA ILE A 20 -20.85 1.59 2.78
C ILE A 20 -20.32 0.37 2.06
N GLN A 21 -19.44 -0.38 2.75
CA GLN A 21 -18.92 -1.66 2.30
C GLN A 21 -18.76 -2.61 3.49
N GLY A 22 -18.99 -3.91 3.26
CA GLY A 22 -18.84 -4.95 4.27
C GLY A 22 -20.02 -5.09 5.20
N ASP A 23 -19.90 -6.03 6.14
CA ASP A 23 -20.91 -6.39 7.13
C ASP A 23 -20.20 -6.76 8.44
N GLY A 24 -20.56 -6.12 9.55
CA GLY A 24 -19.97 -6.37 10.85
C GLY A 24 -19.88 -5.13 11.75
N VAL A 25 -18.73 -4.93 12.42
CA VAL A 25 -18.55 -3.79 13.34
C VAL A 25 -18.67 -2.46 12.59
N PRO A 26 -19.61 -1.57 12.95
CA PRO A 26 -19.72 -0.25 12.34
C PRO A 26 -18.44 0.56 12.53
N PHE A 27 -17.85 1.02 11.44
CA PHE A 27 -16.66 1.85 11.44
C PHE A 27 -16.78 3.00 10.45
N ILE A 28 -16.82 4.22 10.97
CA ILE A 28 -16.87 5.44 10.16
C ILE A 28 -15.45 5.98 10.02
N TRP A 29 -15.03 6.25 8.78
CA TRP A 29 -13.75 6.82 8.44
C TRP A 29 -13.88 8.25 7.94
N VAL A 30 -13.31 9.20 8.70
CA VAL A 30 -13.23 10.61 8.32
C VAL A 30 -11.94 10.83 7.54
N PRO A 31 -12.03 11.22 6.25
CA PRO A 31 -10.88 11.33 5.37
C PRO A 31 -9.99 12.54 5.69
N GLY A 32 -8.83 12.59 5.03
CA GLY A 32 -7.86 13.68 5.10
C GLY A 32 -8.40 15.03 4.63
N TRP A 33 -7.52 15.96 4.28
CA TRP A 33 -7.89 17.36 4.05
C TRP A 33 -8.93 17.57 2.92
N ILE A 34 -8.90 16.74 1.86
CA ILE A 34 -9.93 16.62 0.82
C ILE A 34 -10.16 15.14 0.50
N SER A 35 -11.34 14.82 -0.03
CA SER A 35 -11.70 13.45 -0.39
C SER A 35 -12.60 13.40 -1.62
N HIS A 36 -12.67 12.26 -2.25
CA HIS A 36 -13.65 11.97 -3.31
C HIS A 36 -13.96 10.48 -3.32
N LEU A 37 -15.15 10.12 -2.93
CA LEU A 37 -15.58 8.73 -2.75
C LEU A 37 -15.26 7.82 -3.95
N ASP A 38 -15.43 8.29 -5.19
CA ASP A 38 -15.18 7.45 -6.37
C ASP A 38 -13.68 7.15 -6.57
N PHE A 39 -12.79 8.08 -6.19
CA PHE A 39 -11.35 7.84 -6.21
C PHE A 39 -10.92 6.96 -5.03
N ASP A 40 -11.46 7.20 -3.84
CA ASP A 40 -11.13 6.43 -2.64
C ASP A 40 -11.49 4.95 -2.76
N ALA A 41 -12.55 4.63 -3.55
CA ALA A 41 -12.90 3.25 -3.89
C ALA A 41 -11.79 2.55 -4.68
N GLN A 42 -11.16 3.27 -5.61
CA GLN A 42 -10.06 2.74 -6.39
C GLN A 42 -8.85 2.44 -5.50
N PHE A 43 -8.59 3.26 -4.48
CA PHE A 43 -7.51 2.99 -3.52
C PHE A 43 -7.73 1.70 -2.74
N LEU A 44 -8.92 1.48 -2.17
CA LEU A 44 -9.20 0.23 -1.48
C LEU A 44 -8.98 -0.98 -2.38
N GLN A 45 -9.37 -0.90 -3.66
CA GLN A 45 -9.11 -1.94 -4.64
C GLN A 45 -7.60 -2.11 -4.93
N MET A 46 -6.87 -1.02 -5.09
CA MET A 46 -5.41 -1.06 -5.32
C MET A 46 -4.65 -1.67 -4.15
N PHE A 47 -5.11 -1.44 -2.92
CA PHE A 47 -4.58 -2.07 -1.71
C PHE A 47 -5.06 -3.52 -1.51
N GLY A 48 -5.97 -4.02 -2.35
CA GLY A 48 -6.58 -5.32 -2.18
C GLY A 48 -7.40 -5.45 -0.87
N ILE A 49 -7.93 -4.33 -0.38
CA ILE A 49 -8.64 -4.27 0.89
C ILE A 49 -10.13 -4.52 0.64
N ASP A 50 -10.62 -5.62 1.20
CA ASP A 50 -12.06 -5.91 1.31
C ASP A 50 -12.49 -5.79 2.78
N PRO A 51 -13.20 -4.72 3.18
CA PRO A 51 -13.67 -4.55 4.55
C PRO A 51 -14.52 -5.72 5.07
N ALA A 52 -15.29 -6.38 4.20
CA ALA A 52 -16.11 -7.52 4.57
C ALA A 52 -15.26 -8.70 5.09
N ALA A 53 -14.08 -8.91 4.52
CA ALA A 53 -13.16 -9.96 4.95
C ALA A 53 -12.66 -9.78 6.39
N TYR A 54 -12.77 -8.57 6.92
CA TYR A 54 -12.34 -8.24 8.28
C TYR A 54 -13.49 -8.14 9.29
N GLY A 55 -14.74 -8.43 8.89
CA GLY A 55 -15.91 -8.32 9.75
C GLY A 55 -16.19 -6.87 10.18
N VAL A 56 -15.98 -5.93 9.29
CA VAL A 56 -16.19 -4.50 9.51
C VAL A 56 -17.21 -3.95 8.49
N THR A 57 -18.17 -3.18 8.96
CA THR A 57 -18.99 -2.31 8.11
C THR A 57 -18.25 -1.00 7.95
N TRP A 58 -17.53 -0.86 6.85
CA TRP A 58 -16.71 0.32 6.55
C TRP A 58 -17.56 1.41 5.90
N VAL A 59 -17.64 2.56 6.58
CA VAL A 59 -18.32 3.74 6.08
C VAL A 59 -17.29 4.81 5.74
N GLN A 60 -17.17 5.16 4.48
CA GLN A 60 -16.40 6.30 3.98
C GLN A 60 -17.34 7.47 3.72
N MET A 61 -16.89 8.68 4.00
CA MET A 61 -17.66 9.88 3.72
C MET A 61 -16.81 10.93 3.01
N ASP A 62 -17.44 11.76 2.16
CA ASP A 62 -16.84 13.00 1.71
C ASP A 62 -17.20 14.11 2.69
N LYS A 63 -16.21 14.83 3.17
CA LYS A 63 -16.45 16.00 4.04
C LYS A 63 -17.13 17.12 3.26
N ARG A 64 -17.87 17.99 3.98
CA ARG A 64 -18.40 19.22 3.39
C ARG A 64 -17.32 20.02 2.66
N GLY A 65 -17.59 20.48 1.45
CA GLY A 65 -16.65 21.20 0.59
C GLY A 65 -15.79 20.29 -0.29
N SER A 66 -15.90 18.96 -0.20
CA SER A 66 -15.11 18.04 -1.03
C SER A 66 -15.95 16.92 -1.65
N GLY A 67 -15.38 16.27 -2.66
CA GLY A 67 -15.92 15.08 -3.32
C GLY A 67 -17.34 15.27 -3.84
N LEU A 68 -18.19 14.31 -3.51
CA LEU A 68 -19.61 14.26 -3.88
C LEU A 68 -20.52 15.02 -2.88
N SER A 69 -19.96 15.51 -1.76
CA SER A 69 -20.69 16.35 -0.80
C SER A 69 -20.89 17.77 -1.31
N SER A 70 -21.79 18.54 -0.65
CA SER A 70 -22.06 19.92 -1.02
C SER A 70 -20.81 20.75 -1.09
N ARG A 71 -20.62 21.47 -2.20
CA ARG A 71 -19.53 22.42 -2.42
C ARG A 71 -19.88 23.79 -1.86
N ASN A 72 -18.86 24.60 -1.56
CA ASN A 72 -19.01 25.94 -0.98
C ASN A 72 -19.92 25.96 0.26
N PRO A 73 -19.75 25.06 1.25
CA PRO A 73 -20.56 25.06 2.45
C PRO A 73 -20.40 26.37 3.19
N GLY A 74 -21.49 26.88 3.79
CA GLY A 74 -21.48 28.14 4.56
C GLY A 74 -20.53 28.05 5.75
N ASP A 75 -20.61 26.95 6.51
CA ASP A 75 -19.86 26.71 7.73
C ASP A 75 -18.86 25.56 7.55
N LEU A 76 -17.61 25.79 7.95
CA LEU A 76 -16.49 24.81 8.04
C LEU A 76 -15.96 24.72 9.47
N SER A 77 -16.72 25.17 10.48
CA SER A 77 -16.33 25.03 11.88
C SER A 77 -16.13 23.56 12.26
N LEU A 78 -15.36 23.32 13.31
CA LEU A 78 -15.14 21.97 13.81
C LEU A 78 -16.47 21.34 14.26
N GLU A 79 -17.33 22.12 14.90
CA GLU A 79 -18.67 21.73 15.37
C GLU A 79 -19.56 21.26 14.22
N ALA A 80 -19.59 21.99 13.11
CA ALA A 80 -20.36 21.62 11.93
C ALA A 80 -19.87 20.29 11.33
N ARG A 81 -18.53 20.09 11.26
CA ARG A 81 -17.92 18.85 10.73
C ARG A 81 -18.09 17.66 11.68
N VAL A 82 -18.12 17.86 12.98
CA VAL A 82 -18.54 16.85 13.97
C VAL A 82 -20.00 16.46 13.75
N GLY A 83 -20.88 17.47 13.49
CA GLY A 83 -22.27 17.24 13.13
C GLY A 83 -22.44 16.37 11.87
N ASP A 84 -21.57 16.51 10.87
CA ASP A 84 -21.59 15.67 9.67
C ASP A 84 -21.37 14.19 9.99
N VAL A 85 -20.40 13.88 10.86
CA VAL A 85 -20.11 12.50 11.29
C VAL A 85 -21.31 11.89 12.00
N ILE A 86 -21.94 12.66 12.89
CA ILE A 86 -23.12 12.21 13.63
C ILE A 86 -24.34 12.04 12.70
N ALA A 87 -24.54 12.95 11.73
CA ALA A 87 -25.60 12.82 10.75
C ALA A 87 -25.49 11.54 9.92
N VAL A 88 -24.27 11.17 9.49
CA VAL A 88 -24.01 9.89 8.80
C VAL A 88 -24.30 8.70 9.70
N ALA A 89 -23.85 8.74 10.97
CA ALA A 89 -24.10 7.67 11.93
C ALA A 89 -25.61 7.48 12.21
N ASP A 90 -26.34 8.57 12.33
CA ASP A 90 -27.77 8.56 12.62
C ASP A 90 -28.59 8.06 11.40
N ASP A 91 -28.24 8.49 10.19
CA ASP A 91 -28.86 8.01 8.94
C ASP A 91 -28.69 6.50 8.72
N LEU A 92 -27.56 5.95 9.23
CA LEU A 92 -27.28 4.52 9.22
C LEU A 92 -27.88 3.75 10.40
N GLY A 93 -28.49 4.43 11.36
CA GLY A 93 -29.04 3.82 12.56
C GLY A 93 -27.98 3.28 13.52
N PHE A 94 -26.74 3.77 13.44
CA PHE A 94 -25.68 3.34 14.34
C PHE A 94 -25.80 4.02 15.69
N GLU A 95 -26.30 3.31 16.71
CA GLU A 95 -26.29 3.81 18.08
C GLU A 95 -24.87 3.99 18.62
N THR A 96 -23.99 3.04 18.29
CA THR A 96 -22.58 3.10 18.59
C THR A 96 -21.73 2.63 17.40
N PHE A 97 -20.53 3.19 17.27
CA PHE A 97 -19.63 2.88 16.16
C PHE A 97 -18.17 3.06 16.56
N ALA A 98 -17.26 2.38 15.87
CA ALA A 98 -15.85 2.75 15.87
C ALA A 98 -15.65 3.94 14.93
N LEU A 99 -14.72 4.83 15.28
CA LEU A 99 -14.45 6.04 14.51
C LEU A 99 -12.97 6.11 14.16
N GLY A 100 -12.69 6.41 12.89
CA GLY A 100 -11.33 6.68 12.42
C GLY A 100 -11.22 8.06 11.81
N GLY A 101 -10.07 8.70 11.97
CA GLY A 101 -9.76 9.96 11.29
C GLY A 101 -8.32 9.96 10.79
N MET A 102 -8.16 10.31 9.50
CA MET A 102 -6.85 10.46 8.89
C MET A 102 -6.53 11.93 8.68
N SER A 103 -5.27 12.32 8.93
CA SER A 103 -4.80 13.68 8.63
C SER A 103 -5.75 14.73 9.24
N GLU A 104 -6.30 15.64 8.44
CA GLU A 104 -7.28 16.66 8.87
C GLU A 104 -8.62 16.06 9.37
N GLY A 105 -8.93 14.80 9.02
CA GLY A 105 -10.05 14.07 9.62
C GLY A 105 -9.83 13.68 11.08
N GLY A 106 -8.58 13.64 11.55
CA GLY A 106 -8.26 13.26 12.91
C GLY A 106 -8.78 14.24 13.97
N PRO A 107 -8.55 15.55 13.87
CA PRO A 107 -9.16 16.53 14.78
C PRO A 107 -10.69 16.44 14.85
N ILE A 108 -11.36 16.15 13.72
CA ILE A 108 -12.81 15.93 13.67
C ILE A 108 -13.19 14.66 14.47
N ALA A 109 -12.45 13.57 14.27
CA ALA A 109 -12.68 12.32 14.98
C ALA A 109 -12.39 12.46 16.49
N LEU A 110 -11.32 13.17 16.86
CA LEU A 110 -10.97 13.49 18.26
C LEU A 110 -12.10 14.30 18.94
N ALA A 111 -12.57 15.35 18.27
CA ALA A 111 -13.65 16.19 18.77
C ALA A 111 -14.98 15.41 18.88
N THR A 112 -15.28 14.56 17.88
CA THR A 112 -16.48 13.69 17.92
C THR A 112 -16.42 12.73 19.12
N ALA A 113 -15.29 12.06 19.34
CA ALA A 113 -15.14 11.11 20.45
C ALA A 113 -15.21 11.80 21.82
N ALA A 114 -14.70 13.02 21.94
CA ALA A 114 -14.75 13.81 23.18
C ALA A 114 -16.17 14.36 23.47
N THR A 115 -16.91 14.74 22.41
CA THR A 115 -18.25 15.33 22.54
C THR A 115 -19.35 14.26 22.71
N TYR A 116 -19.16 13.09 22.08
CA TYR A 116 -20.12 11.98 22.10
C TYR A 116 -19.50 10.68 22.66
N PRO A 117 -19.03 10.67 23.92
CA PRO A 117 -18.29 9.53 24.48
C PRO A 117 -19.11 8.24 24.54
N GLY A 118 -20.45 8.31 24.56
CA GLY A 118 -21.32 7.15 24.50
C GLY A 118 -21.55 6.56 23.11
N ARG A 119 -21.16 7.27 22.05
CA ARG A 119 -21.34 6.84 20.66
C ARG A 119 -20.07 6.16 20.09
N VAL A 120 -18.88 6.60 20.49
CA VAL A 120 -17.62 6.11 19.94
C VAL A 120 -17.07 4.96 20.80
N THR A 121 -17.10 3.74 20.27
CA THR A 121 -16.65 2.53 20.96
C THR A 121 -15.13 2.33 20.91
N LYS A 122 -14.48 2.75 19.82
CA LYS A 122 -13.03 2.73 19.60
C LYS A 122 -12.66 3.90 18.70
N LEU A 123 -11.48 4.48 18.92
CA LEU A 123 -10.99 5.60 18.14
C LEU A 123 -9.67 5.24 17.46
N VAL A 124 -9.56 5.52 16.16
CA VAL A 124 -8.33 5.37 15.37
C VAL A 124 -7.91 6.74 14.83
N ILE A 125 -6.68 7.12 15.07
CA ILE A 125 -6.09 8.36 14.53
C ILE A 125 -4.89 7.99 13.67
N HIS A 126 -4.92 8.33 12.38
CA HIS A 126 -3.90 7.95 11.43
C HIS A 126 -3.25 9.17 10.78
N GLY A 127 -1.93 9.31 10.93
CA GLY A 127 -1.16 10.38 10.30
C GLY A 127 -1.75 11.76 10.59
N SER A 128 -2.07 12.07 11.85
CA SER A 128 -2.87 13.23 12.22
C SER A 128 -2.32 14.02 13.41
N TYR A 129 -2.99 15.08 13.78
CA TYR A 129 -2.55 16.10 14.71
C TYR A 129 -3.69 16.55 15.64
N ALA A 130 -3.35 17.22 16.75
CA ALA A 130 -4.30 17.89 17.63
C ALA A 130 -4.26 19.43 17.47
N ASN A 131 -3.17 19.96 16.91
CA ASN A 131 -2.97 21.40 16.66
C ASN A 131 -2.54 21.62 15.20
N GLY A 132 -3.34 22.35 14.42
CA GLY A 132 -3.10 22.65 13.01
C GLY A 132 -1.86 23.53 12.76
N GLU A 133 -1.39 24.26 13.77
CA GLU A 133 -0.16 25.04 13.65
C GLU A 133 1.10 24.18 13.43
N SER A 134 1.02 22.89 13.75
CA SER A 134 2.10 21.90 13.56
C SER A 134 2.21 21.37 12.12
N LEU A 135 1.24 21.65 11.25
CA LEU A 135 1.26 21.22 9.86
C LEU A 135 2.47 21.76 9.10
N GLY A 136 3.07 20.91 8.24
CA GLY A 136 4.25 21.22 7.46
C GLY A 136 5.55 21.26 8.27
N GLY A 137 5.53 20.99 9.57
CA GLY A 137 6.70 20.90 10.45
C GLY A 137 7.36 22.25 10.81
N SER A 138 6.98 23.35 10.16
CA SER A 138 7.45 24.70 10.50
C SER A 138 6.45 25.77 10.09
N PRO A 139 6.46 26.95 10.76
CA PRO A 139 5.62 28.08 10.38
C PRO A 139 5.83 28.52 8.93
N ASP A 140 7.09 28.62 8.48
CA ASP A 140 7.41 29.08 7.13
C ASP A 140 6.86 28.11 6.06
N MET A 141 6.97 26.80 6.29
CA MET A 141 6.43 25.79 5.37
C MET A 141 4.90 25.86 5.33
N ARG A 142 4.25 25.92 6.47
CA ARG A 142 2.79 26.07 6.61
C ARG A 142 2.28 27.30 5.87
N ASP A 143 2.90 28.46 6.12
CA ASP A 143 2.51 29.74 5.54
C ASP A 143 2.76 29.74 4.02
N GLY A 144 3.85 29.11 3.57
CA GLY A 144 4.15 28.86 2.16
C GLY A 144 3.08 28.01 1.48
N MET A 145 2.67 26.89 2.08
CA MET A 145 1.58 26.04 1.59
C MET A 145 0.28 26.84 1.42
N LEU A 146 -0.10 27.58 2.44
CA LEU A 146 -1.30 28.41 2.44
C LEU A 146 -1.25 29.50 1.35
N ALA A 147 -0.11 30.16 1.21
CA ALA A 147 0.08 31.21 0.20
C ALA A 147 -0.10 30.68 -1.22
N VAL A 148 0.48 29.50 -1.53
CA VAL A 148 0.39 28.91 -2.86
C VAL A 148 -1.03 28.40 -3.16
N VAL A 149 -1.70 27.74 -2.20
CA VAL A 149 -3.10 27.32 -2.36
C VAL A 149 -4.03 28.51 -2.55
N ARG A 150 -3.79 29.64 -1.85
CA ARG A 150 -4.56 30.88 -2.02
C ARG A 150 -4.36 31.53 -3.38
N ALA A 151 -3.13 31.52 -3.89
CA ALA A 151 -2.79 32.21 -5.13
C ALA A 151 -3.32 31.47 -6.37
N GLU A 152 -3.07 30.14 -6.46
CA GLU A 152 -3.40 29.37 -7.64
C GLU A 152 -3.50 27.88 -7.30
N TRP A 153 -4.70 27.27 -7.48
CA TRP A 153 -4.97 25.90 -7.08
C TRP A 153 -4.24 24.85 -7.92
N GLY A 154 -4.03 25.09 -9.21
CA GLY A 154 -3.29 24.18 -10.08
C GLY A 154 -1.83 24.01 -9.65
N VAL A 155 -1.18 25.09 -9.16
CA VAL A 155 0.17 25.07 -8.59
C VAL A 155 0.13 24.54 -7.16
N GLY A 156 -0.88 24.97 -6.37
CA GLY A 156 -1.06 24.53 -4.99
C GLY A 156 -1.21 23.02 -4.87
N SER A 157 -2.03 22.41 -5.72
CA SER A 157 -2.20 20.96 -5.74
C SER A 157 -0.92 20.19 -6.03
N LYS A 158 -0.04 20.71 -6.90
CA LYS A 158 1.27 20.11 -7.19
C LYS A 158 2.23 20.23 -6.00
N LEU A 159 2.30 21.39 -5.38
CA LEU A 159 3.13 21.58 -4.18
C LEU A 159 2.69 20.66 -3.05
N MET A 160 1.38 20.60 -2.79
CA MET A 160 0.83 19.67 -1.80
C MET A 160 1.21 18.22 -2.12
N THR A 161 1.13 17.81 -3.39
CA THR A 161 1.55 16.49 -3.82
C THR A 161 2.98 16.15 -3.42
N GLU A 162 3.94 17.05 -3.69
CA GLU A 162 5.35 16.86 -3.33
C GLU A 162 5.58 16.69 -1.82
N MET A 163 4.70 17.24 -1.00
CA MET A 163 4.77 17.07 0.46
C MET A 163 4.12 15.78 0.93
N PHE A 164 3.02 15.35 0.31
CA PHE A 164 2.25 14.18 0.71
C PHE A 164 2.89 12.87 0.24
N THR A 165 3.64 12.89 -0.88
CA THR A 165 4.14 11.70 -1.55
C THR A 165 5.66 11.60 -1.52
N ASN A 166 6.17 10.41 -1.79
CA ASN A 166 7.56 10.13 -2.12
C ASN A 166 7.61 9.15 -3.30
N GLN A 167 8.81 8.76 -3.73
CA GLN A 167 9.00 7.84 -4.86
C GLN A 167 8.36 6.45 -4.69
N ASN A 168 8.01 6.06 -3.46
CA ASN A 168 7.40 4.77 -3.12
C ASN A 168 5.89 4.88 -2.87
N SER A 169 5.31 6.08 -2.91
CA SER A 169 3.88 6.28 -2.70
C SER A 169 3.06 5.57 -3.77
N ILE A 170 1.92 5.01 -3.37
CA ILE A 170 1.03 4.25 -4.25
C ILE A 170 0.51 5.08 -5.45
N LEU A 171 0.36 6.38 -5.26
CA LEU A 171 -0.02 7.32 -6.31
C LEU A 171 1.20 8.04 -6.85
N SER A 172 1.27 8.15 -8.18
CA SER A 172 2.19 9.09 -8.79
C SER A 172 1.83 10.52 -8.42
N GLY A 173 2.81 11.42 -8.46
CA GLY A 173 2.57 12.84 -8.21
C GLY A 173 1.50 13.44 -9.11
N GLU A 174 1.41 13.04 -10.37
CA GLU A 174 0.40 13.51 -11.31
C GLU A 174 -1.01 13.02 -10.93
N GLN A 175 -1.16 11.73 -10.63
CA GLN A 175 -2.44 11.14 -10.20
C GLN A 175 -2.96 11.79 -8.91
N PHE A 176 -2.10 12.02 -7.92
CA PHE A 176 -2.52 12.66 -6.69
C PHE A 176 -2.85 14.15 -6.88
N SER A 177 -2.11 14.85 -7.73
CA SER A 177 -2.44 16.24 -8.09
C SER A 177 -3.78 16.35 -8.82
N GLU A 178 -4.09 15.40 -9.73
CA GLU A 178 -5.39 15.33 -10.40
C GLU A 178 -6.52 15.03 -9.41
N TYR A 179 -6.35 14.02 -8.56
CA TYR A 179 -7.27 13.71 -7.48
C TYR A 179 -7.65 14.95 -6.66
N GLN A 180 -6.67 15.74 -6.23
CA GLN A 180 -6.91 16.93 -5.45
C GLN A 180 -7.77 17.95 -6.19
N ARG A 181 -7.54 18.17 -7.50
CA ARG A 181 -8.29 19.14 -8.30
C ARG A 181 -9.74 18.69 -8.56
N VAL A 182 -9.98 17.38 -8.68
CA VAL A 182 -11.34 16.84 -8.82
C VAL A 182 -12.06 16.87 -7.46
N ALA A 183 -11.35 16.54 -6.38
CA ALA A 183 -11.89 16.49 -5.03
C ALA A 183 -12.32 17.87 -4.49
N ALA A 184 -11.64 18.96 -4.84
CA ALA A 184 -12.03 20.29 -4.37
C ALA A 184 -11.77 21.38 -5.44
N ASN A 185 -12.66 22.35 -5.54
CA ASN A 185 -12.40 23.59 -6.29
C ASN A 185 -11.47 24.51 -5.48
N HIS A 186 -10.95 25.56 -6.11
CA HIS A 186 -10.01 26.50 -5.49
C HIS A 186 -10.54 27.12 -4.19
N ASN A 187 -11.80 27.58 -4.19
CA ASN A 187 -12.38 28.24 -3.01
C ASN A 187 -12.54 27.25 -1.84
N ASP A 188 -13.02 26.04 -2.10
CA ASP A 188 -13.17 25.00 -1.08
C ASP A 188 -11.81 24.54 -0.55
N ALA A 189 -10.83 24.26 -1.43
CA ALA A 189 -9.48 23.87 -1.04
C ALA A 189 -8.83 24.91 -0.12
N ARG A 190 -8.92 26.20 -0.49
CA ARG A 190 -8.42 27.31 0.31
C ARG A 190 -9.08 27.37 1.70
N ARG A 191 -10.42 27.32 1.76
CA ARG A 191 -11.17 27.39 3.03
C ARG A 191 -10.93 26.19 3.92
N ILE A 192 -10.82 25.00 3.34
CA ILE A 192 -10.54 23.78 4.10
C ILE A 192 -9.15 23.82 4.72
N ILE A 193 -8.10 24.22 3.99
CA ILE A 193 -6.75 24.31 4.57
C ILE A 193 -6.65 25.41 5.62
N GLU A 194 -7.34 26.55 5.43
CA GLU A 194 -7.43 27.61 6.44
C GLU A 194 -8.08 27.09 7.73
N ALA A 195 -9.18 26.35 7.59
CA ALA A 195 -9.85 25.72 8.71
C ALA A 195 -8.94 24.66 9.39
N ALA A 196 -8.24 23.83 8.62
CA ALA A 196 -7.33 22.80 9.13
C ALA A 196 -6.19 23.39 9.98
N ILE A 197 -5.60 24.50 9.52
CA ILE A 197 -4.51 25.20 10.24
C ILE A 197 -5.03 25.85 11.55
N SER A 198 -6.27 26.30 11.58
CA SER A 198 -6.84 26.98 12.76
C SER A 198 -7.34 26.03 13.85
N ILE A 199 -7.34 24.71 13.61
CA ILE A 199 -7.82 23.73 14.60
C ILE A 199 -6.85 23.60 15.77
N ASP A 200 -7.38 23.65 17.00
CA ASP A 200 -6.70 23.20 18.22
C ASP A 200 -7.67 22.41 19.11
N VAL A 201 -7.48 21.08 19.14
CA VAL A 201 -8.30 20.16 19.95
C VAL A 201 -7.52 19.55 21.11
N ARG A 202 -6.34 20.05 21.47
CA ARG A 202 -5.51 19.52 22.57
C ARG A 202 -6.27 19.48 23.88
N HIS A 203 -7.11 20.46 24.14
CA HIS A 203 -7.94 20.55 25.35
C HIS A 203 -9.05 19.50 25.44
N LEU A 204 -9.32 18.78 24.33
CA LEU A 204 -10.29 17.68 24.25
C LEU A 204 -9.65 16.31 24.51
N LEU A 205 -8.36 16.13 24.27
CA LEU A 205 -7.68 14.83 24.40
C LEU A 205 -7.90 14.15 25.75
N PRO A 206 -7.81 14.84 26.91
CA PRO A 206 -8.05 14.21 28.20
C PRO A 206 -9.50 13.76 28.44
N LYS A 207 -10.46 14.23 27.62
CA LYS A 207 -11.89 13.91 27.72
C LYS A 207 -12.26 12.65 26.94
N ILE A 208 -11.37 12.13 26.10
CA ILE A 208 -11.62 10.96 25.26
C ILE A 208 -11.57 9.71 26.14
N ALA A 209 -12.71 9.03 26.25
CA ALA A 209 -12.85 7.80 27.04
C ALA A 209 -12.70 6.53 26.18
N ALA A 210 -12.89 6.63 24.87
CA ALA A 210 -12.80 5.51 23.96
C ALA A 210 -11.38 4.93 23.90
N PRO A 211 -11.19 3.60 23.94
CA PRO A 211 -9.91 2.99 23.61
C PRO A 211 -9.37 3.54 22.29
N THR A 212 -8.14 4.05 22.30
CA THR A 212 -7.57 4.79 21.18
C THR A 212 -6.31 4.14 20.64
N LEU A 213 -6.23 4.02 19.32
CA LEU A 213 -5.04 3.64 18.57
C LEU A 213 -4.60 4.82 17.70
N VAL A 214 -3.37 5.28 17.90
CA VAL A 214 -2.72 6.28 17.05
C VAL A 214 -1.72 5.58 16.15
N VAL A 215 -1.84 5.76 14.85
CA VAL A 215 -0.98 5.20 13.81
C VAL A 215 -0.32 6.33 13.07
N HIS A 216 1.00 6.25 12.82
CA HIS A 216 1.72 7.32 12.13
C HIS A 216 2.85 6.77 11.24
N HIS A 217 3.08 7.37 10.08
CA HIS A 217 4.21 7.07 9.23
C HIS A 217 5.41 7.96 9.59
N ARG A 218 6.62 7.37 9.63
CA ARG A 218 7.83 8.04 10.16
C ARG A 218 8.35 9.17 9.29
N ASP A 219 8.15 9.05 7.98
CA ASP A 219 8.66 10.00 6.99
C ASP A 219 7.58 10.97 6.52
N ASP A 220 6.50 11.13 7.32
CA ASP A 220 5.42 12.05 7.04
C ASP A 220 5.91 13.51 7.19
N ARG A 221 5.94 14.22 6.07
CA ARG A 221 6.42 15.62 5.98
C ARG A 221 5.31 16.64 6.12
N VAL A 222 4.05 16.21 5.98
CA VAL A 222 2.86 17.06 6.10
C VAL A 222 2.42 17.14 7.55
N VAL A 223 2.35 15.97 8.20
CA VAL A 223 2.04 15.86 9.62
C VAL A 223 3.20 15.14 10.30
N PRO A 224 4.16 15.88 10.89
CA PRO A 224 5.30 15.28 11.56
C PRO A 224 4.89 14.26 12.63
N ILE A 225 5.68 13.20 12.78
CA ILE A 225 5.38 12.09 13.71
C ILE A 225 5.14 12.55 15.15
N ASP A 226 5.77 13.65 15.56
CA ASP A 226 5.61 14.28 16.88
C ASP A 226 4.15 14.67 17.15
N CYS A 227 3.39 15.04 16.11
CA CYS A 227 1.96 15.34 16.21
C CYS A 227 1.15 14.12 16.67
N GLY A 228 1.44 12.94 16.09
CA GLY A 228 0.80 11.68 16.51
C GLY A 228 1.21 11.27 17.93
N GLN A 229 2.47 11.52 18.32
CA GLN A 229 2.95 11.28 19.68
C GLN A 229 2.27 12.20 20.69
N GLU A 230 2.07 13.50 20.36
CA GLU A 230 1.31 14.44 21.17
C GLU A 230 -0.14 13.95 21.40
N VAL A 231 -0.83 13.52 20.32
CA VAL A 231 -2.18 12.95 20.43
C VAL A 231 -2.20 11.73 21.35
N ALA A 232 -1.27 10.80 21.17
CA ALA A 232 -1.21 9.58 22.00
C ALA A 232 -0.90 9.90 23.47
N ALA A 233 0.00 10.83 23.73
CA ALA A 233 0.34 11.26 25.10
C ALA A 233 -0.82 12.00 25.79
N GLY A 234 -1.66 12.71 25.03
CA GLY A 234 -2.79 13.47 25.55
C GLY A 234 -4.02 12.61 25.91
N ILE A 235 -4.12 11.36 25.41
CA ILE A 235 -5.27 10.47 25.62
C ILE A 235 -4.89 9.34 26.58
N LYS A 236 -5.59 9.21 27.69
CA LYS A 236 -5.30 8.16 28.70
C LYS A 236 -5.43 6.76 28.11
N GLY A 237 -4.36 6.00 28.13
CA GLY A 237 -4.34 4.61 27.66
C GLY A 237 -4.29 4.44 26.16
N ALA A 238 -4.06 5.51 25.39
CA ALA A 238 -3.86 5.41 23.95
C ALA A 238 -2.60 4.59 23.63
N ARG A 239 -2.69 3.83 22.53
CA ARG A 239 -1.57 3.07 21.97
C ARG A 239 -1.04 3.81 20.77
N PHE A 240 0.29 3.90 20.65
CA PHE A 240 0.96 4.51 19.50
C PHE A 240 1.72 3.45 18.70
N LEU A 241 1.50 3.41 17.38
CA LEU A 241 2.23 2.56 16.45
C LEU A 241 2.80 3.42 15.32
N SER A 242 4.08 3.23 15.01
CA SER A 242 4.72 3.90 13.87
C SER A 242 5.15 2.89 12.81
N PHE A 243 4.96 3.28 11.55
CA PHE A 243 5.32 2.50 10.37
C PHE A 243 6.28 3.31 9.48
N PRO A 244 7.06 2.66 8.60
CA PRO A 244 7.79 3.39 7.55
C PRO A 244 6.82 4.12 6.61
N GLY A 245 7.34 5.02 5.79
CA GLY A 245 6.60 5.66 4.70
C GLY A 245 6.22 7.11 4.93
N ALA A 246 5.80 7.76 3.83
CA ALA A 246 5.31 9.15 3.78
C ALA A 246 3.83 9.22 4.16
N HIS A 247 3.24 10.44 4.10
CA HIS A 247 1.81 10.66 4.37
C HIS A 247 0.91 9.80 3.47
N ILE A 248 1.19 9.77 2.16
CA ILE A 248 0.64 8.78 1.22
C ILE A 248 1.67 7.65 1.10
N ALA A 249 1.44 6.59 1.84
CA ALA A 249 2.37 5.47 1.96
C ALA A 249 2.44 4.59 0.70
N SER A 250 3.38 3.66 0.68
CA SER A 250 3.40 2.53 -0.26
C SER A 250 2.26 1.54 0.04
N VAL A 251 1.97 0.63 -0.90
CA VAL A 251 0.98 -0.45 -0.68
C VAL A 251 1.36 -1.28 0.56
N GLU A 252 2.64 -1.64 0.68
CA GLU A 252 3.14 -2.48 1.78
C GLU A 252 3.02 -1.77 3.14
N ASP A 253 3.48 -0.52 3.22
CA ASP A 253 3.45 0.24 4.48
C ASP A 253 2.02 0.56 4.92
N PHE A 254 1.14 0.90 3.96
CA PHE A 254 -0.28 1.12 4.24
C PHE A 254 -0.96 -0.18 4.71
N SER A 255 -0.68 -1.31 4.06
CA SER A 255 -1.27 -2.61 4.44
C SER A 255 -0.90 -3.02 5.87
N LEU A 256 0.33 -2.73 6.31
CA LEU A 256 0.75 -2.96 7.69
C LEU A 256 -0.04 -2.08 8.67
N ALA A 257 -0.17 -0.79 8.38
CA ALA A 257 -0.94 0.15 9.19
C ALA A 257 -2.42 -0.24 9.23
N PHE A 258 -3.00 -0.57 8.07
CA PHE A 258 -4.40 -0.99 7.93
C PHE A 258 -4.69 -2.27 8.73
N SER A 259 -3.82 -3.28 8.64
CA SER A 259 -3.96 -4.53 9.42
C SER A 259 -3.99 -4.26 10.92
N ALA A 260 -3.17 -3.34 11.43
CA ALA A 260 -3.17 -2.94 12.83
C ALA A 260 -4.48 -2.23 13.21
N ILE A 261 -5.01 -1.38 12.34
CA ILE A 261 -6.28 -0.67 12.51
C ILE A 261 -7.44 -1.67 12.60
N VAL A 262 -7.57 -2.56 11.63
CA VAL A 262 -8.67 -3.53 11.57
C VAL A 262 -8.63 -4.50 12.76
N LYS A 263 -7.45 -5.00 13.11
CA LYS A 263 -7.27 -5.82 14.32
C LYS A 263 -7.68 -5.09 15.59
N PHE A 264 -7.41 -3.80 15.68
CA PHE A 264 -7.83 -2.99 16.82
C PHE A 264 -9.35 -2.81 16.85
N ILE A 265 -9.99 -2.54 15.71
CA ILE A 265 -11.44 -2.32 15.62
C ILE A 265 -12.21 -3.62 15.83
N GLY A 266 -11.84 -4.70 15.17
CA GLY A 266 -12.59 -5.95 15.10
C GLY A 266 -12.64 -6.75 16.40
N GLY A 267 -11.84 -6.41 17.43
CA GLY A 267 -11.97 -6.96 18.80
C GLY A 267 -11.96 -8.47 18.91
N GLY A 268 -11.06 -9.19 18.23
CA GLY A 268 -10.79 -10.60 18.54
C GLY A 268 -11.72 -11.65 17.93
N ALA A 269 -12.59 -11.36 16.97
CA ALA A 269 -12.76 -12.34 15.93
C ALA A 269 -11.34 -12.58 15.42
N GLU A 270 -10.78 -13.78 15.57
CA GLU A 270 -9.78 -14.23 14.62
C GLU A 270 -10.36 -13.79 13.28
N ALA A 271 -9.78 -12.72 12.71
CA ALA A 271 -10.05 -12.39 11.35
C ALA A 271 -9.94 -13.75 10.70
N LYS A 272 -11.07 -14.33 10.22
CA LYS A 272 -11.03 -15.47 9.33
C LYS A 272 -10.00 -15.01 8.38
N ARG A 273 -8.76 -15.49 8.60
CA ARG A 273 -7.55 -15.05 7.93
C ARG A 273 -8.03 -14.68 6.57
N ALA A 274 -8.22 -13.37 6.33
CA ALA A 274 -8.67 -12.95 5.03
C ALA A 274 -7.63 -13.63 4.19
N ALA A 275 -8.04 -14.66 3.53
CA ALA A 275 -7.17 -15.38 2.61
C ALA A 275 -6.59 -14.23 1.83
N PRO A 276 -5.28 -13.95 1.96
CA PRO A 276 -4.65 -12.69 1.56
C PRO A 276 -5.37 -12.27 0.31
N ALA A 277 -6.01 -11.12 0.29
CA ALA A 277 -7.12 -10.62 -0.54
C ALA A 277 -7.00 -11.28 -1.88
N ALA A 278 -7.89 -12.23 -2.25
CA ALA A 278 -7.73 -13.36 -3.16
C ALA A 278 -6.50 -13.11 -3.97
N ASP A 279 -5.44 -13.56 -3.45
CA ASP A 279 -4.05 -13.19 -3.73
C ASP A 279 -4.04 -12.74 -5.16
N SER A 280 -3.73 -11.50 -5.51
CA SER A 280 -3.82 -11.12 -6.90
C SER A 280 -3.25 -12.30 -7.62
N THR A 281 -4.06 -13.06 -8.37
CA THR A 281 -3.67 -14.34 -8.97
C THR A 281 -2.43 -14.15 -9.82
N PHE A 282 -2.11 -12.88 -10.04
CA PHE A 282 -0.94 -12.41 -10.77
C PHE A 282 0.33 -12.57 -9.93
N ARG A 283 1.23 -13.39 -10.44
CA ARG A 283 2.56 -13.65 -9.86
C ARG A 283 3.64 -13.51 -10.92
N THR A 284 4.79 -13.03 -10.50
CA THR A 284 6.03 -13.27 -11.24
C THR A 284 6.61 -14.57 -10.74
N VAL A 285 6.70 -15.54 -11.62
CA VAL A 285 7.31 -16.84 -11.32
C VAL A 285 8.74 -16.84 -11.84
N LEU A 286 9.66 -17.18 -10.96
CA LEU A 286 11.09 -17.26 -11.23
C LEU A 286 11.55 -18.70 -11.07
N PHE A 287 12.29 -19.19 -12.06
CA PHE A 287 13.02 -20.45 -11.97
C PHE A 287 14.52 -20.17 -12.06
N THR A 288 15.30 -20.85 -11.21
CA THR A 288 16.75 -20.96 -11.33
C THR A 288 17.16 -22.39 -11.56
N ASP A 289 18.32 -22.60 -12.18
CA ASP A 289 18.90 -23.92 -12.40
C ASP A 289 20.43 -23.79 -12.50
N ILE A 290 21.18 -24.76 -11.91
CA ILE A 290 22.65 -24.76 -11.94
C ILE A 290 23.12 -25.38 -13.24
N VAL A 291 23.93 -24.64 -13.99
CA VAL A 291 24.51 -25.13 -15.24
C VAL A 291 25.56 -26.20 -14.94
N GLY A 292 25.39 -27.36 -15.56
CA GLY A 292 26.33 -28.47 -15.41
C GLY A 292 26.32 -29.17 -14.05
N HIS A 293 25.21 -29.08 -13.29
CA HIS A 293 25.06 -29.71 -11.98
C HIS A 293 25.49 -31.18 -11.96
N THR A 294 24.99 -32.01 -12.87
CA THR A 294 25.35 -33.44 -12.95
C THR A 294 26.87 -33.64 -13.10
N SER A 295 27.51 -32.87 -13.97
CA SER A 295 28.95 -32.92 -14.17
C SER A 295 29.73 -32.45 -12.93
N MET A 296 29.25 -31.44 -12.23
CA MET A 296 29.78 -30.95 -10.97
C MET A 296 29.75 -32.06 -9.90
N MET A 297 28.59 -32.71 -9.72
CA MET A 297 28.41 -33.79 -8.76
C MET A 297 29.34 -34.99 -9.06
N HIS A 298 29.48 -35.38 -10.34
CA HIS A 298 30.41 -36.43 -10.73
C HIS A 298 31.88 -36.07 -10.42
N ARG A 299 32.25 -34.81 -10.61
CA ARG A 299 33.61 -34.34 -10.36
C ARG A 299 33.95 -34.23 -8.88
N LEU A 300 33.01 -33.75 -8.05
CA LEU A 300 33.22 -33.44 -6.63
C LEU A 300 32.93 -34.63 -5.72
N GLY A 301 32.11 -35.57 -6.16
CA GLY A 301 31.53 -36.63 -5.34
C GLY A 301 30.43 -36.09 -4.42
N ASP A 302 29.69 -36.99 -3.79
CA ASP A 302 28.44 -36.70 -3.08
C ASP A 302 28.63 -35.71 -1.93
N GLU A 303 29.70 -35.87 -1.12
CA GLU A 303 29.89 -35.05 0.08
C GLU A 303 30.21 -33.57 -0.26
N LYS A 304 31.21 -33.36 -1.11
CA LYS A 304 31.64 -32.00 -1.52
C LYS A 304 30.60 -31.35 -2.41
N GLY A 305 30.02 -32.09 -3.36
CA GLY A 305 28.95 -31.59 -4.22
C GLY A 305 27.74 -31.12 -3.41
N ARG A 306 27.34 -31.90 -2.39
CA ARG A 306 26.24 -31.53 -1.50
C ARG A 306 26.57 -30.31 -0.61
N ALA A 307 27.85 -30.10 -0.25
CA ALA A 307 28.27 -28.91 0.49
C ALA A 307 28.11 -27.64 -0.37
N VAL A 308 28.54 -27.68 -1.64
CA VAL A 308 28.39 -26.56 -2.61
C VAL A 308 26.89 -26.24 -2.83
N LEU A 309 26.06 -27.27 -3.01
CA LEU A 309 24.62 -27.09 -3.17
C LEU A 309 23.98 -26.41 -1.96
N ARG A 310 24.31 -26.82 -0.74
CA ARG A 310 23.77 -26.21 0.50
C ARG A 310 24.16 -24.75 0.63
N GLU A 311 25.37 -24.40 0.26
CA GLU A 311 25.80 -22.98 0.27
C GLU A 311 25.00 -22.17 -0.75
N HIS A 312 24.88 -22.67 -1.99
CA HIS A 312 24.06 -22.03 -3.02
C HIS A 312 22.58 -21.91 -2.61
N GLU A 313 21.99 -22.97 -2.04
CA GLU A 313 20.64 -22.94 -1.53
C GLU A 313 20.43 -21.85 -0.46
N GLN A 314 21.40 -21.72 0.48
CA GLN A 314 21.31 -20.70 1.52
C GLN A 314 21.39 -19.28 0.95
N VAL A 315 22.28 -19.06 -0.01
CA VAL A 315 22.41 -17.76 -0.71
C VAL A 315 21.12 -17.43 -1.45
N THR A 316 20.58 -18.38 -2.17
CA THR A 316 19.31 -18.19 -2.93
C THR A 316 18.16 -17.84 -1.99
N ARG A 317 17.98 -18.56 -0.88
CA ARG A 317 16.93 -18.25 0.12
C ARG A 317 17.10 -16.88 0.75
N ASN A 318 18.32 -16.49 1.09
CA ASN A 318 18.60 -15.18 1.65
C ASN A 318 18.29 -14.06 0.64
N THR A 319 18.64 -14.26 -0.63
CA THR A 319 18.36 -13.30 -1.71
C THR A 319 16.84 -13.20 -1.96
N LEU A 320 16.13 -14.33 -2.05
CA LEU A 320 14.68 -14.35 -2.16
C LEU A 320 14.02 -13.52 -1.04
N LYS A 321 14.41 -13.78 0.22
CA LYS A 321 13.89 -13.05 1.37
C LYS A 321 14.16 -11.54 1.30
N THR A 322 15.36 -11.14 0.84
CA THR A 322 15.75 -9.73 0.70
C THR A 322 14.87 -8.99 -0.31
N TYR A 323 14.48 -9.66 -1.38
CA TYR A 323 13.66 -9.08 -2.44
C TYR A 323 12.17 -9.40 -2.32
N GLY A 324 11.72 -9.95 -1.20
CA GLY A 324 10.30 -10.25 -0.94
C GLY A 324 9.74 -11.40 -1.76
N GLY A 325 10.61 -12.31 -2.23
CA GLY A 325 10.24 -13.54 -2.91
C GLY A 325 9.87 -14.66 -1.93
N SER A 326 8.88 -15.48 -2.33
CA SER A 326 8.50 -16.70 -1.62
C SER A 326 9.05 -17.92 -2.35
N GLU A 327 9.83 -18.75 -1.67
CA GLU A 327 10.19 -20.08 -2.18
C GLU A 327 8.92 -20.93 -2.29
N VAL A 328 8.63 -21.40 -3.49
CA VAL A 328 7.51 -22.31 -3.75
C VAL A 328 7.98 -23.75 -3.53
N LYS A 329 9.06 -24.12 -4.21
CA LYS A 329 9.72 -25.42 -4.04
C LYS A 329 11.15 -25.44 -4.58
N THR A 330 11.94 -26.35 -4.04
CA THR A 330 13.26 -26.70 -4.59
C THR A 330 13.12 -27.93 -5.49
N MET A 331 13.75 -27.91 -6.65
CA MET A 331 13.69 -28.99 -7.65
C MET A 331 15.10 -29.47 -7.98
N GLY A 332 15.65 -30.33 -7.10
CA GLY A 332 17.02 -30.81 -7.26
C GLY A 332 18.05 -29.72 -6.97
N ASP A 333 18.58 -29.10 -8.01
CA ASP A 333 19.56 -28.03 -7.97
C ASP A 333 18.98 -26.64 -8.33
N GLY A 334 17.66 -26.59 -8.64
CA GLY A 334 16.97 -25.38 -9.02
C GLY A 334 15.90 -24.95 -8.00
N PHE A 335 15.49 -23.71 -8.09
CA PHE A 335 14.45 -23.10 -7.29
C PHE A 335 13.28 -22.66 -8.15
N MET A 336 12.08 -22.89 -7.66
CA MET A 336 10.87 -22.20 -8.08
C MET A 336 10.49 -21.19 -7.00
N ALA A 337 10.44 -19.93 -7.35
CA ALA A 337 10.05 -18.86 -6.46
C ALA A 337 8.97 -17.97 -7.09
N SER A 338 8.19 -17.30 -6.26
CA SER A 338 7.16 -16.38 -6.70
C SER A 338 7.29 -15.02 -6.02
N PHE A 339 6.86 -13.96 -6.75
CA PHE A 339 6.84 -12.59 -6.28
C PHE A 339 5.50 -11.96 -6.61
N THR A 340 5.01 -11.11 -5.72
CA THR A 340 3.87 -10.24 -5.99
C THR A 340 4.26 -9.01 -6.81
N SER A 341 5.56 -8.69 -6.88
CA SER A 341 6.13 -7.57 -7.64
C SER A 341 7.06 -8.09 -8.74
N ILE A 342 6.77 -7.70 -9.99
CA ILE A 342 7.59 -8.06 -11.15
C ILE A 342 8.98 -7.46 -11.03
N THR A 343 9.07 -6.20 -10.63
CA THR A 343 10.33 -5.48 -10.43
C THR A 343 11.22 -6.20 -9.42
N LYS A 344 10.64 -6.64 -8.30
CA LYS A 344 11.38 -7.39 -7.27
C LYS A 344 11.86 -8.76 -7.75
N GLY A 345 11.07 -9.42 -8.60
CA GLY A 345 11.49 -10.68 -9.25
C GLY A 345 12.71 -10.48 -10.16
N VAL A 346 12.72 -9.43 -10.97
CA VAL A 346 13.85 -9.09 -11.85
C VAL A 346 15.07 -8.64 -11.03
N GLU A 347 14.90 -7.80 -10.01
CA GLU A 347 15.98 -7.39 -9.10
C GLU A 347 16.61 -8.58 -8.37
N CYS A 348 15.80 -9.53 -7.91
CA CYS A 348 16.28 -10.77 -7.31
C CYS A 348 17.12 -11.61 -8.27
N ALA A 349 16.66 -11.79 -9.51
CA ALA A 349 17.40 -12.49 -10.54
C ALA A 349 18.77 -11.85 -10.82
N ILE A 350 18.81 -10.52 -10.90
CA ILE A 350 20.06 -9.75 -11.07
C ILE A 350 20.97 -9.92 -9.87
N ALA A 351 20.44 -9.89 -8.66
CA ALA A 351 21.23 -10.05 -7.44
C ALA A 351 21.87 -11.44 -7.34
N LEU A 352 21.16 -12.49 -7.75
CA LEU A 352 21.69 -13.86 -7.82
C LEU A 352 22.83 -13.96 -8.82
N GLN A 353 22.67 -13.45 -10.04
CA GLN A 353 23.72 -13.45 -11.05
C GLN A 353 24.96 -12.64 -10.62
N ARG A 354 24.77 -11.49 -10.00
CA ARG A 354 25.88 -10.67 -9.46
C ARG A 354 26.61 -11.36 -8.30
N PHE A 355 25.91 -12.16 -7.50
CA PHE A 355 26.55 -12.98 -6.48
C PHE A 355 27.45 -14.03 -7.10
N ASP A 356 26.98 -14.79 -8.08
CA ASP A 356 27.76 -15.84 -8.75
C ASP A 356 28.96 -15.24 -9.49
N GLU A 357 28.79 -14.11 -10.17
CA GLU A 357 29.89 -13.42 -10.87
C GLU A 357 30.99 -12.99 -9.89
N ARG A 358 30.63 -12.45 -8.71
CA ARG A 358 31.63 -12.09 -7.67
C ARG A 358 32.36 -13.30 -7.10
N ASN A 359 31.75 -14.46 -7.13
CA ASN A 359 32.31 -15.72 -6.66
C ASN A 359 32.90 -16.59 -7.79
N ALA A 360 33.04 -16.06 -9.00
CA ALA A 360 33.57 -16.80 -10.16
C ALA A 360 35.01 -17.32 -9.95
N SER A 361 35.79 -16.73 -9.01
CA SER A 361 37.14 -17.18 -8.62
C SER A 361 37.11 -18.12 -7.42
N ALA A 362 36.00 -18.54 -6.91
CA ALA A 362 35.88 -19.53 -5.83
C ALA A 362 36.46 -20.89 -6.29
N PRO A 363 36.91 -21.76 -5.38
CA PRO A 363 37.40 -23.08 -5.74
C PRO A 363 36.43 -23.93 -6.54
N GLU A 364 35.12 -23.76 -6.27
CA GLU A 364 34.00 -24.42 -6.95
C GLU A 364 32.93 -23.39 -7.32
N PRO A 365 33.14 -22.62 -8.42
CA PRO A 365 32.20 -21.60 -8.83
C PRO A 365 30.92 -22.25 -9.33
N VAL A 366 29.79 -21.66 -8.93
CA VAL A 366 28.44 -22.01 -9.43
C VAL A 366 28.05 -21.00 -10.49
N THR A 367 27.44 -21.46 -11.55
CA THR A 367 26.82 -20.62 -12.58
C THR A 367 25.37 -21.03 -12.72
N ILE A 368 24.46 -20.09 -12.58
CA ILE A 368 23.03 -20.33 -12.76
C ILE A 368 22.51 -19.74 -14.06
N ARG A 369 21.38 -20.26 -14.48
CA ARG A 369 20.49 -19.66 -15.48
C ARG A 369 19.15 -19.33 -14.84
N VAL A 370 18.52 -18.27 -15.28
CA VAL A 370 17.28 -17.77 -14.67
C VAL A 370 16.23 -17.52 -15.74
N GLY A 371 14.99 -17.94 -15.47
CA GLY A 371 13.84 -17.65 -16.31
C GLY A 371 12.70 -17.05 -15.50
N LEU A 372 12.07 -15.99 -16.04
CA LEU A 372 10.91 -15.35 -15.42
C LEU A 372 9.75 -15.26 -16.40
N ASN A 373 8.56 -15.50 -15.85
CA ASN A 373 7.30 -15.17 -16.50
C ASN A 373 6.35 -14.54 -15.48
N ALA A 374 5.37 -13.78 -15.96
CA ALA A 374 4.37 -13.14 -15.13
C ALA A 374 2.97 -13.42 -15.68
N GLY A 375 2.03 -13.72 -14.79
CA GLY A 375 0.66 -14.06 -15.13
C GLY A 375 -0.11 -14.53 -13.91
N GLU A 376 -1.20 -15.24 -14.13
CA GLU A 376 -2.11 -15.75 -13.09
C GLU A 376 -1.97 -17.27 -12.96
N PRO A 377 -1.03 -17.79 -12.14
CA PRO A 377 -0.94 -19.23 -11.88
C PRO A 377 -2.09 -19.70 -10.97
N ILE A 378 -2.42 -20.98 -11.06
CA ILE A 378 -3.33 -21.64 -10.14
C ILE A 378 -2.56 -21.97 -8.86
N GLN A 379 -3.06 -21.57 -7.71
CA GLN A 379 -2.45 -21.86 -6.41
C GLN A 379 -3.24 -22.94 -5.68
N GLU A 380 -2.58 -24.07 -5.37
CA GLU A 380 -3.16 -25.20 -4.63
C GLU A 380 -2.13 -25.72 -3.61
N ASP A 381 -2.54 -25.91 -2.36
CA ASP A 381 -1.73 -26.50 -1.27
C ASP A 381 -0.32 -25.87 -1.10
N GLY A 382 -0.19 -24.58 -1.38
CA GLY A 382 1.09 -23.86 -1.28
C GLY A 382 2.00 -24.00 -2.50
N ASP A 383 1.60 -24.74 -3.53
CA ASP A 383 2.28 -24.85 -4.83
C ASP A 383 1.57 -23.99 -5.90
N LEU A 384 2.25 -23.74 -7.02
CA LEU A 384 1.74 -23.00 -8.16
C LEU A 384 1.72 -23.86 -9.41
N PHE A 385 0.64 -23.77 -10.20
CA PHE A 385 0.40 -24.55 -11.40
C PHE A 385 -0.08 -23.67 -12.57
N GLY A 386 -0.21 -24.25 -13.74
CA GLY A 386 -0.77 -23.63 -14.94
C GLY A 386 0.27 -23.09 -15.91
N GLU A 387 -0.22 -22.50 -17.00
CA GLU A 387 0.61 -22.06 -18.14
C GLU A 387 1.67 -21.04 -17.73
N THR A 388 1.36 -20.15 -16.79
CA THR A 388 2.31 -19.15 -16.27
C THR A 388 3.55 -19.80 -15.69
N VAL A 389 3.39 -20.90 -14.93
CA VAL A 389 4.48 -21.65 -14.29
C VAL A 389 5.25 -22.45 -15.32
N ILE A 390 4.52 -23.18 -16.19
CA ILE A 390 5.13 -24.00 -17.25
C ILE A 390 6.00 -23.12 -18.16
N LEU A 391 5.50 -21.96 -18.56
CA LEU A 391 6.25 -21.04 -19.43
C LEU A 391 7.50 -20.51 -18.73
N ALA A 392 7.44 -20.10 -17.46
CA ALA A 392 8.61 -19.65 -16.69
C ALA A 392 9.71 -20.74 -16.67
N ALA A 393 9.33 -22.00 -16.43
CA ALA A 393 10.26 -23.13 -16.44
C ALA A 393 10.89 -23.35 -17.85
N ARG A 394 10.10 -23.19 -18.92
CA ARG A 394 10.61 -23.31 -20.30
C ARG A 394 11.57 -22.19 -20.67
N ILE A 395 11.30 -20.98 -20.19
CA ILE A 395 12.19 -19.83 -20.38
C ILE A 395 13.52 -20.04 -19.64
N ALA A 396 13.49 -20.53 -18.39
CA ALA A 396 14.70 -20.88 -17.64
C ALA A 396 15.53 -21.97 -18.35
N ALA A 397 14.84 -23.01 -18.88
CA ALA A 397 15.51 -24.06 -19.63
C ALA A 397 16.13 -23.59 -20.96
N LYS A 398 15.62 -22.49 -21.54
CA LYS A 398 16.14 -21.86 -22.78
C LYS A 398 17.34 -20.97 -22.49
N ALA A 399 17.48 -20.43 -21.28
CA ALA A 399 18.58 -19.53 -20.91
C ALA A 399 19.92 -20.29 -20.87
N ASP A 400 20.98 -19.62 -21.29
CA ASP A 400 22.37 -20.06 -21.14
C ASP A 400 22.90 -19.74 -19.73
N GLY A 401 24.08 -20.23 -19.41
CA GLY A 401 24.76 -19.92 -18.14
C GLY A 401 24.98 -18.42 -17.98
N ALA A 402 24.74 -17.92 -16.79
CA ALA A 402 24.80 -16.49 -16.42
C ALA A 402 23.79 -15.60 -17.20
N GLU A 403 22.75 -16.18 -17.77
CA GLU A 403 21.70 -15.47 -18.50
C GLU A 403 20.41 -15.37 -17.66
N ILE A 404 19.72 -14.23 -17.79
CA ILE A 404 18.38 -14.01 -17.26
C ILE A 404 17.46 -13.79 -18.45
N LEU A 405 16.59 -14.75 -18.75
CA LEU A 405 15.55 -14.61 -19.77
C LEU A 405 14.20 -14.33 -19.16
N VAL A 406 13.43 -13.45 -19.79
CA VAL A 406 12.09 -13.09 -19.34
C VAL A 406 11.10 -13.16 -20.50
N ALA A 407 9.84 -13.51 -20.20
CA ALA A 407 8.76 -13.41 -21.15
C ALA A 407 8.49 -11.94 -21.53
N ASN A 408 7.88 -11.71 -22.71
CA ASN A 408 7.51 -10.37 -23.15
C ASN A 408 6.64 -9.61 -22.15
N ALA A 409 5.72 -10.30 -21.46
CA ALA A 409 4.88 -9.72 -20.39
C ALA A 409 5.74 -9.08 -19.28
N VAL A 410 6.81 -9.75 -18.83
CA VAL A 410 7.71 -9.20 -17.79
C VAL A 410 8.43 -7.96 -18.33
N ARG A 411 8.92 -7.99 -19.55
CA ARG A 411 9.58 -6.84 -20.18
C ARG A 411 8.65 -5.63 -20.30
N GLU A 412 7.41 -5.83 -20.74
CA GLU A 412 6.41 -4.76 -20.88
C GLU A 412 6.06 -4.13 -19.54
N LEU A 413 5.80 -4.95 -18.54
CA LEU A 413 5.43 -4.50 -17.19
C LEU A 413 6.61 -3.88 -16.39
N CYS A 414 7.84 -4.13 -16.84
CA CYS A 414 9.06 -3.47 -16.33
C CYS A 414 9.45 -2.21 -17.16
N SER A 415 8.62 -1.77 -18.12
CA SER A 415 8.89 -0.56 -18.90
C SER A 415 9.00 0.66 -17.96
N GLY A 416 10.05 1.47 -18.17
CA GLY A 416 10.31 2.66 -17.35
C GLY A 416 10.88 2.40 -15.95
N LYS A 417 11.22 1.13 -15.60
CA LYS A 417 11.79 0.77 -14.29
C LYS A 417 13.33 0.72 -14.26
N GLY A 418 13.99 1.21 -15.31
CA GLY A 418 15.47 1.29 -15.33
C GLY A 418 16.18 -0.01 -15.72
N PHE A 419 15.47 -1.05 -16.12
CA PHE A 419 16.07 -2.27 -16.63
C PHE A 419 16.34 -2.17 -18.14
N LEU A 420 17.47 -2.73 -18.58
CA LEU A 420 17.82 -2.85 -19.99
C LEU A 420 17.50 -4.27 -20.47
N PHE A 421 16.79 -4.36 -21.60
CA PHE A 421 16.38 -5.62 -22.19
C PHE A 421 16.91 -5.74 -23.63
N ALA A 422 17.42 -6.90 -23.98
CA ALA A 422 17.75 -7.27 -25.36
C ALA A 422 16.75 -8.30 -25.87
N ASP A 423 16.23 -8.09 -27.07
CA ASP A 423 15.34 -9.05 -27.76
C ASP A 423 16.13 -10.31 -28.12
N ARG A 424 15.65 -11.48 -27.70
CA ARG A 424 16.23 -12.79 -27.99
C ARG A 424 15.39 -13.60 -28.99
N GLY A 425 14.41 -12.91 -29.62
CA GLY A 425 13.52 -13.51 -30.60
C GLY A 425 12.44 -14.40 -30.01
N GLU A 426 11.90 -15.25 -30.85
CA GLU A 426 10.80 -16.15 -30.51
C GLU A 426 11.29 -17.59 -30.48
N PHE A 427 10.70 -18.42 -29.63
CA PHE A 427 10.89 -19.87 -29.64
C PHE A 427 9.59 -20.58 -29.34
N VAL A 428 9.42 -21.79 -29.90
CA VAL A 428 8.26 -22.64 -29.61
C VAL A 428 8.57 -23.40 -28.31
N ALA A 429 7.89 -23.02 -27.24
CA ALA A 429 8.02 -23.70 -25.96
C ALA A 429 7.25 -25.04 -26.01
N LYS A 430 7.88 -26.12 -25.52
CA LYS A 430 7.22 -27.44 -25.51
C LYS A 430 5.91 -27.41 -24.75
N GLY A 431 4.80 -27.68 -25.43
CA GLY A 431 3.45 -27.68 -24.89
C GLY A 431 2.67 -26.38 -25.17
N PHE A 432 3.24 -25.47 -25.94
CA PHE A 432 2.58 -24.23 -26.43
C PHE A 432 2.44 -24.29 -27.94
N GLU A 433 1.29 -23.88 -28.45
CA GLU A 433 1.02 -23.86 -29.89
C GLU A 433 1.64 -22.63 -30.56
N GLU A 434 1.68 -21.50 -29.86
CA GLU A 434 2.22 -20.23 -30.38
C GLU A 434 3.67 -20.01 -29.95
N PRO A 435 4.50 -19.39 -30.82
CA PRO A 435 5.85 -18.96 -30.45
C PRO A 435 5.83 -17.92 -29.32
N VAL A 436 6.74 -18.05 -28.38
CA VAL A 436 6.88 -17.13 -27.25
C VAL A 436 8.09 -16.24 -27.45
N ARG A 437 7.89 -14.91 -27.41
CA ARG A 437 8.98 -13.94 -27.46
C ARG A 437 9.62 -13.78 -26.11
N VAL A 438 10.96 -13.80 -26.09
CA VAL A 438 11.75 -13.67 -24.87
C VAL A 438 12.79 -12.57 -24.99
N HIS A 439 13.12 -11.99 -23.85
CA HIS A 439 14.11 -10.92 -23.73
C HIS A 439 15.14 -11.29 -22.66
N GLU A 440 16.39 -10.92 -22.93
CA GLU A 440 17.48 -11.01 -21.95
C GLU A 440 17.54 -9.75 -21.11
N VAL A 441 17.64 -9.88 -19.80
CA VAL A 441 17.94 -8.77 -18.88
C VAL A 441 19.44 -8.48 -18.93
N ARG A 442 19.83 -7.27 -19.34
CA ARG A 442 21.24 -6.83 -19.47
C ARG A 442 21.79 -6.38 -18.11
N TRP A 443 21.96 -7.31 -17.21
CA TRP A 443 22.26 -7.07 -15.80
C TRP A 443 23.71 -6.63 -15.51
N ARG A 444 24.60 -6.72 -16.51
CA ARG A 444 26.03 -6.29 -16.42
C ARG A 444 26.26 -4.84 -16.87
N GLU A 445 25.26 -4.20 -17.46
CA GLU A 445 25.35 -2.85 -18.04
C GLU A 445 24.88 -1.75 -17.07
#